data_ffa3529dbb3ccdb1cffec93347c6a292
#
_entry.id   ffa3529dbb3ccdb1cffec93347c6a292
#
_cell.length_a   1.000
_cell.length_b   1.000
_cell.length_c   1.000
_cell.angle_alpha   90.00
_cell.angle_beta   90.00
_cell.angle_gamma   90.00
#
_symmetry.space_group_name_H-M   'P 1'
#
loop_
_entity.id
_entity.type
_entity.pdbx_description
1 polymer ?
#
loop_
_entity_poly.entity_id
_entity_poly.type
_entity_poly.pdbx_seq_one_letter_code
_entity_poly.pdbx_strand_id
1 'polypeptide(L)'
;MNTSPKGGTEILHEQLLSRLQPEDLEGVNLIRSICHPDLIKKDQINIVWQHLSYDQPNAQLMHDRRFVDQVDYFVYVSHWSFNRFREKFAIPEYKSFVLKNATPTFTNIVKKDSKEKLKLIYTSTPWRGLSVLLLATEYLNKHRDDFEVHVYSSTDIYGEAFKKAEGSNYDGLFERCKNTKNMVFHGYATNDEIRKAVSESHLYVYPSIFEETSCLSVIEAMSAGCHVVTTNYGALPETCGEFATMIEFEPNLKKLAERFCYALDGVLTKYRAKGYEQDLTLQMNYYKQYYSWDTRINEWRNFLHYVRRKKES
;
A
#
# COMPACT_ATOMS: atom_id res chain seq x y z
N MET A 1 16.57 11.79 16.04
CA MET A 1 15.70 11.35 14.91
C MET A 1 14.26 11.41 15.38
N ASN A 2 13.38 11.99 14.60
CA ASN A 2 11.98 12.17 14.99
C ASN A 2 11.29 10.80 14.97
N THR A 3 10.93 10.25 16.14
CA THR A 3 10.36 8.90 16.32
C THR A 3 8.84 8.84 16.22
N SER A 4 8.21 9.92 15.73
CA SER A 4 6.75 9.91 15.55
C SER A 4 6.35 8.90 14.46
N PRO A 5 5.25 8.16 14.66
CA PRO A 5 4.70 7.27 13.63
C PRO A 5 4.44 8.01 12.33
N LYS A 6 4.80 7.41 11.18
CA LYS A 6 4.62 8.01 9.85
C LYS A 6 3.80 7.10 8.97
N GLY A 7 2.82 7.66 8.29
CA GLY A 7 2.07 6.96 7.25
C GLY A 7 2.88 6.77 5.96
N GLY A 8 2.39 5.93 5.06
CA GLY A 8 3.07 5.64 3.80
C GLY A 8 3.33 6.88 2.93
N THR A 9 2.42 7.85 2.95
CA THR A 9 2.55 9.12 2.19
C THR A 9 3.72 9.97 2.69
N GLU A 10 3.90 10.09 4.01
CA GLU A 10 5.00 10.82 4.64
C GLU A 10 6.34 10.17 4.31
N ILE A 11 6.41 8.85 4.41
CA ILE A 11 7.61 8.06 4.09
C ILE A 11 8.01 8.25 2.63
N LEU A 12 7.07 8.13 1.71
CA LEU A 12 7.32 8.31 0.27
C LEU A 12 7.84 9.71 -0.05
N HIS A 13 7.23 10.73 0.53
CA HIS A 13 7.63 12.11 0.31
C HIS A 13 9.07 12.38 0.81
N GLU A 14 9.39 11.94 2.02
CA GLU A 14 10.75 12.06 2.56
C GLU A 14 11.78 11.28 1.73
N GLN A 15 11.43 10.07 1.32
CA GLN A 15 12.29 9.23 0.48
C GLN A 15 12.52 9.83 -0.91
N LEU A 16 11.51 10.48 -1.50
CA LEU A 16 11.65 11.20 -2.77
C LEU A 16 12.59 12.40 -2.59
N LEU A 17 12.29 13.28 -1.63
CA LEU A 17 13.07 14.51 -1.40
C LEU A 17 14.53 14.23 -1.03
N SER A 18 14.79 13.14 -0.30
CA SER A 18 16.17 12.77 0.07
C SER A 18 17.02 12.27 -1.11
N ARG A 19 16.43 12.00 -2.27
CA ARG A 19 17.08 11.46 -3.48
C ARG A 19 17.10 12.41 -4.66
N LEU A 20 16.22 13.40 -4.67
CA LEU A 20 16.26 14.48 -5.65
C LEU A 20 17.33 15.49 -5.23
N GLN A 21 18.00 16.07 -6.21
CA GLN A 21 18.93 17.19 -5.97
C GLN A 21 18.13 18.50 -5.84
N PRO A 22 18.64 19.54 -5.17
CA PRO A 22 17.98 20.85 -5.10
C PRO A 22 17.59 21.40 -6.46
N GLU A 23 18.44 21.20 -7.47
CA GLU A 23 18.22 21.63 -8.85
C GLU A 23 17.05 20.90 -9.52
N ASP A 24 16.76 19.66 -9.10
CA ASP A 24 15.58 18.91 -9.60
C ASP A 24 14.27 19.58 -9.18
N LEU A 25 14.26 20.32 -8.08
CA LEU A 25 13.07 20.98 -7.51
C LEU A 25 13.04 22.49 -7.74
N GLU A 26 14.02 23.08 -8.44
CA GLU A 26 14.05 24.50 -8.72
C GLU A 26 12.80 24.93 -9.49
N GLY A 27 12.13 25.98 -8.99
CA GLY A 27 10.90 26.51 -9.57
C GLY A 27 9.67 25.59 -9.45
N VAL A 28 9.75 24.51 -8.66
CA VAL A 28 8.66 23.53 -8.46
C VAL A 28 8.11 23.63 -7.04
N ASN A 29 6.79 23.63 -6.93
CA ASN A 29 6.04 23.48 -5.68
C ASN A 29 5.37 22.09 -5.66
N LEU A 30 5.96 21.13 -4.98
CA LEU A 30 5.41 19.79 -4.84
C LEU A 30 4.46 19.73 -3.65
N ILE A 31 3.16 19.65 -3.95
CA ILE A 31 2.05 19.61 -2.98
C ILE A 31 1.70 18.15 -2.70
N ARG A 32 1.80 17.75 -1.42
CA ARG A 32 1.52 16.38 -1.00
C ARG A 32 0.05 16.19 -0.67
N SER A 33 -0.71 15.59 -1.58
CA SER A 33 -2.09 15.06 -1.42
C SER A 33 -3.16 16.06 -0.96
N ILE A 34 -2.82 17.09 -0.19
CA ILE A 34 -3.78 18.05 0.35
C ILE A 34 -4.08 19.10 -0.72
N CYS A 35 -5.33 19.12 -1.17
CA CYS A 35 -5.79 20.06 -2.19
C CYS A 35 -6.32 21.34 -1.51
N HIS A 36 -5.43 22.27 -1.15
CA HIS A 36 -5.82 23.54 -0.52
C HIS A 36 -5.24 24.74 -1.28
N PRO A 37 -6.04 25.80 -1.56
CA PRO A 37 -5.59 26.97 -2.34
C PRO A 37 -4.36 27.67 -1.74
N ASP A 38 -4.23 27.69 -0.41
CA ASP A 38 -3.12 28.35 0.27
C ASP A 38 -1.75 27.65 0.02
N LEU A 39 -1.78 26.43 -0.53
CA LEU A 39 -0.56 25.70 -0.92
C LEU A 39 -0.06 26.07 -2.32
N ILE A 40 -0.84 26.80 -3.09
CA ILE A 40 -0.48 27.25 -4.44
C ILE A 40 0.55 28.40 -4.33
N LYS A 41 1.60 28.31 -5.12
CA LYS A 41 2.64 29.36 -5.25
C LYS A 41 2.65 29.93 -6.66
N LYS A 42 2.39 31.23 -6.80
CA LYS A 42 2.18 31.91 -8.11
C LYS A 42 3.36 31.80 -9.07
N ASP A 43 4.60 31.82 -8.52
CA ASP A 43 5.81 31.85 -9.35
C ASP A 43 6.46 30.46 -9.55
N GLN A 44 5.79 29.41 -9.10
CA GLN A 44 6.28 28.05 -9.20
C GLN A 44 5.36 27.17 -10.08
N ILE A 45 5.87 26.03 -10.50
CA ILE A 45 5.08 24.96 -11.11
C ILE A 45 4.42 24.19 -9.98
N ASN A 46 3.10 24.28 -9.87
CA ASN A 46 2.34 23.61 -8.81
C ASN A 46 1.98 22.18 -9.22
N ILE A 47 2.57 21.22 -8.55
CA ILE A 47 2.36 19.80 -8.81
C ILE A 47 1.71 19.17 -7.58
N VAL A 48 0.52 18.59 -7.75
CA VAL A 48 -0.14 17.80 -6.70
C VAL A 48 0.25 16.34 -6.87
N TRP A 49 1.01 15.80 -5.91
CA TRP A 49 1.32 14.36 -5.84
C TRP A 49 0.26 13.65 -4.99
N GLN A 50 -0.69 12.99 -5.65
CA GLN A 50 -1.91 12.48 -5.05
C GLN A 50 -1.76 11.03 -4.57
N HIS A 51 -1.86 10.83 -3.26
CA HIS A 51 -1.86 9.52 -2.60
C HIS A 51 -3.23 9.13 -2.01
N LEU A 52 -4.09 10.14 -1.78
CA LEU A 52 -5.41 9.90 -1.18
C LEU A 52 -6.35 9.29 -2.22
N SER A 53 -7.38 8.58 -1.72
CA SER A 53 -8.49 8.17 -2.56
C SER A 53 -9.38 9.37 -2.91
N TYR A 54 -10.05 9.28 -4.05
CA TYR A 54 -10.92 10.32 -4.60
C TYR A 54 -12.14 10.67 -3.73
N ASP A 55 -12.52 9.79 -2.82
CA ASP A 55 -13.66 9.95 -1.90
C ASP A 55 -13.28 10.64 -0.57
N GLN A 56 -11.98 10.78 -0.29
CA GLN A 56 -11.50 11.37 0.97
C GLN A 56 -11.75 12.90 1.01
N PRO A 57 -12.03 13.46 2.22
CA PRO A 57 -12.39 14.88 2.37
C PRO A 57 -11.38 15.85 1.74
N ASN A 58 -10.08 15.59 1.92
CA ASN A 58 -9.01 16.45 1.40
C ASN A 58 -8.91 16.47 -0.14
N ALA A 59 -9.55 15.51 -0.83
CA ALA A 59 -9.61 15.50 -2.29
C ALA A 59 -10.82 16.27 -2.83
N GLN A 60 -11.85 16.56 -1.99
CA GLN A 60 -13.12 17.13 -2.47
C GLN A 60 -12.98 18.56 -3.01
N LEU A 61 -11.93 19.30 -2.61
CA LEU A 61 -11.68 20.64 -3.16
C LEU A 61 -11.39 20.64 -4.68
N MET A 62 -11.07 19.47 -5.26
CA MET A 62 -10.92 19.32 -6.71
C MET A 62 -12.24 19.48 -7.49
N HIS A 63 -13.39 19.54 -6.83
CA HIS A 63 -14.63 19.98 -7.45
C HIS A 63 -14.60 21.47 -7.81
N ASP A 64 -13.79 22.28 -7.11
CA ASP A 64 -13.62 23.71 -7.45
C ASP A 64 -12.67 23.85 -8.62
N ARG A 65 -13.22 24.24 -9.78
CA ARG A 65 -12.43 24.48 -11.00
C ARG A 65 -11.37 25.55 -10.79
N ARG A 66 -11.61 26.54 -9.94
CA ARG A 66 -10.62 27.60 -9.65
C ARG A 66 -9.36 27.03 -9.02
N PHE A 67 -9.49 25.99 -8.17
CA PHE A 67 -8.33 25.27 -7.63
C PHE A 67 -7.64 24.43 -8.71
N VAL A 68 -8.41 23.61 -9.44
CA VAL A 68 -7.86 22.72 -10.49
C VAL A 68 -7.11 23.51 -11.56
N ASP A 69 -7.61 24.70 -11.91
CA ASP A 69 -6.99 25.56 -12.94
C ASP A 69 -5.66 26.16 -12.48
N GLN A 70 -5.46 26.36 -11.16
CA GLN A 70 -4.22 26.86 -10.57
C GLN A 70 -3.14 25.77 -10.39
N VAL A 71 -3.52 24.50 -10.42
CA VAL A 71 -2.57 23.38 -10.40
C VAL A 71 -2.07 23.14 -11.82
N ASP A 72 -0.76 23.14 -12.01
CA ASP A 72 -0.16 22.89 -13.32
C ASP A 72 -0.24 21.41 -13.68
N TYR A 73 0.09 20.51 -12.73
CA TYR A 73 0.10 19.06 -12.95
C TYR A 73 -0.38 18.27 -11.75
N PHE A 74 -1.00 17.12 -12.04
CA PHE A 74 -1.38 16.11 -11.07
C PHE A 74 -0.58 14.83 -11.33
N VAL A 75 0.06 14.31 -10.30
CA VAL A 75 0.79 13.05 -10.34
C VAL A 75 0.05 12.03 -9.47
N TYR A 76 -0.39 10.94 -10.08
CA TYR A 76 -1.10 9.85 -9.43
C TYR A 76 -0.18 8.65 -9.23
N VAL A 77 -0.46 7.85 -8.21
CA VAL A 77 0.36 6.68 -7.84
C VAL A 77 -0.06 5.39 -8.55
N SER A 78 -1.14 5.44 -9.33
CA SER A 78 -1.65 4.32 -10.15
C SER A 78 -2.56 4.84 -11.28
N HIS A 79 -2.74 4.02 -12.32
CA HIS A 79 -3.72 4.30 -13.38
C HIS A 79 -5.16 4.21 -12.84
N TRP A 80 -5.39 3.32 -11.87
CA TRP A 80 -6.66 3.26 -11.17
C TRP A 80 -7.00 4.60 -10.52
N SER A 81 -6.08 5.16 -9.72
CA SER A 81 -6.26 6.47 -9.08
C SER A 81 -6.46 7.59 -10.11
N PHE A 82 -5.61 7.63 -11.15
CA PHE A 82 -5.76 8.58 -12.26
C PHE A 82 -7.17 8.54 -12.88
N ASN A 83 -7.69 7.35 -13.21
CA ASN A 83 -9.01 7.21 -13.81
C ASN A 83 -10.13 7.67 -12.87
N ARG A 84 -10.05 7.31 -11.56
CA ARG A 84 -11.05 7.73 -10.56
C ARG A 84 -11.11 9.26 -10.39
N PHE A 85 -9.95 9.92 -10.31
CA PHE A 85 -9.88 11.37 -10.21
C PHE A 85 -10.38 12.05 -11.48
N ARG A 86 -10.02 11.54 -12.65
CA ARG A 86 -10.51 12.05 -13.93
C ARG A 86 -12.02 11.92 -14.06
N GLU A 87 -12.58 10.77 -13.73
CA GLU A 87 -14.03 10.52 -13.78
C GLU A 87 -14.79 11.42 -12.81
N LYS A 88 -14.31 11.54 -11.57
CA LYS A 88 -15.03 12.26 -10.51
C LYS A 88 -14.90 13.78 -10.62
N PHE A 89 -13.71 14.29 -10.92
CA PHE A 89 -13.39 15.72 -10.86
C PHE A 89 -13.15 16.34 -12.22
N ALA A 90 -13.32 15.59 -13.31
CA ALA A 90 -13.04 16.05 -14.67
C ALA A 90 -11.65 16.69 -14.83
N ILE A 91 -10.63 16.09 -14.20
CA ILE A 91 -9.25 16.57 -14.29
C ILE A 91 -8.75 16.38 -15.73
N PRO A 92 -8.19 17.42 -16.38
CA PRO A 92 -7.71 17.31 -17.74
C PRO A 92 -6.55 16.30 -17.86
N GLU A 93 -6.62 15.45 -18.89
CA GLU A 93 -5.61 14.42 -19.13
C GLU A 93 -4.21 15.01 -19.35
N TYR A 94 -4.12 16.14 -20.06
CA TYR A 94 -2.84 16.81 -20.34
C TYR A 94 -2.13 17.37 -19.09
N LYS A 95 -2.84 17.52 -17.96
CA LYS A 95 -2.28 17.88 -16.65
C LYS A 95 -1.94 16.66 -15.79
N SER A 96 -2.23 15.45 -16.25
CA SER A 96 -2.25 14.25 -15.42
C SER A 96 -1.15 13.27 -15.81
N PHE A 97 -0.38 12.81 -14.81
CA PHE A 97 0.71 11.85 -14.97
C PHE A 97 0.58 10.72 -13.95
N VAL A 98 1.07 9.55 -14.28
CA VAL A 98 1.16 8.42 -13.35
C VAL A 98 2.63 8.12 -13.09
N LEU A 99 3.06 8.36 -11.84
CA LEU A 99 4.36 7.93 -11.34
C LEU A 99 4.10 7.01 -10.13
N LYS A 100 4.37 5.72 -10.31
CA LYS A 100 4.07 4.72 -9.29
C LYS A 100 4.92 4.90 -8.04
N ASN A 101 4.48 4.33 -6.93
CA ASN A 101 5.26 4.31 -5.70
C ASN A 101 6.57 3.54 -5.86
N ALA A 102 7.48 3.73 -4.93
CA ALA A 102 8.71 2.96 -4.83
C ALA A 102 8.94 2.48 -3.39
N THR A 103 9.68 1.40 -3.25
CA THR A 103 10.10 0.86 -1.96
C THR A 103 11.60 0.65 -1.92
N PRO A 104 12.23 0.74 -0.74
CA PRO A 104 13.62 0.34 -0.60
C PRO A 104 13.78 -1.15 -0.93
N THR A 105 14.85 -1.51 -1.62
CA THR A 105 15.15 -2.90 -1.98
C THR A 105 15.41 -3.75 -0.73
N PHE A 106 14.92 -4.98 -0.73
CA PHE A 106 15.30 -5.99 0.27
C PHE A 106 16.65 -6.60 -0.10
N THR A 107 17.64 -6.44 0.77
CA THR A 107 19.00 -7.00 0.58
C THR A 107 19.16 -8.37 1.21
N ASN A 108 18.49 -8.63 2.32
CA ASN A 108 18.56 -9.87 3.08
C ASN A 108 17.20 -10.58 3.07
N ILE A 109 16.98 -11.42 2.06
CA ILE A 109 15.78 -12.26 2.01
C ILE A 109 16.13 -13.61 2.62
N VAL A 110 15.43 -13.97 3.69
CA VAL A 110 15.62 -15.25 4.36
C VAL A 110 15.08 -16.38 3.50
N LYS A 111 15.85 -17.46 3.34
CA LYS A 111 15.35 -18.67 2.69
C LYS A 111 14.26 -19.28 3.56
N LYS A 112 13.06 -19.38 3.03
CA LYS A 112 11.86 -19.82 3.74
C LYS A 112 11.76 -21.34 3.66
N ASP A 113 11.68 -22.02 4.81
CA ASP A 113 11.49 -23.49 4.84
C ASP A 113 10.00 -23.83 4.92
N SER A 114 9.50 -24.55 3.92
CA SER A 114 8.11 -24.99 3.86
C SER A 114 7.81 -26.22 4.72
N LYS A 115 8.79 -26.79 5.44
CA LYS A 115 8.58 -27.93 6.35
C LYS A 115 7.97 -27.51 7.69
N GLU A 116 8.27 -26.28 8.15
CA GLU A 116 7.70 -25.71 9.36
C GLU A 116 6.29 -25.14 9.09
N LYS A 117 5.64 -24.58 10.13
CA LYS A 117 4.41 -23.81 9.93
C LYS A 117 4.66 -22.67 8.95
N LEU A 118 3.77 -22.50 7.97
CA LEU A 118 3.86 -21.39 7.04
C LEU A 118 3.53 -20.08 7.76
N LYS A 119 4.46 -19.14 7.74
CA LYS A 119 4.27 -17.80 8.32
C LYS A 119 3.51 -16.91 7.35
N LEU A 120 2.32 -16.50 7.74
CA LEU A 120 1.48 -15.53 7.06
C LEU A 120 1.61 -14.19 7.77
N ILE A 121 1.59 -13.08 7.05
CA ILE A 121 1.73 -11.77 7.68
C ILE A 121 0.68 -10.78 7.19
N TYR A 122 0.17 -9.97 8.11
CA TYR A 122 -0.70 -8.83 7.88
C TYR A 122 -0.07 -7.58 8.51
N THR A 123 0.13 -6.52 7.72
CA THR A 123 0.77 -5.28 8.19
C THR A 123 -0.04 -4.05 7.77
N SER A 124 -1.25 -3.91 8.30
CA SER A 124 -2.12 -2.79 7.97
C SER A 124 -2.98 -2.39 9.17
N THR A 125 -3.67 -1.26 9.05
CA THR A 125 -4.60 -0.78 10.05
C THR A 125 -5.81 -1.70 10.19
N PRO A 126 -6.50 -1.73 11.37
CA PRO A 126 -7.53 -2.71 11.64
C PRO A 126 -8.77 -2.58 10.72
N TRP A 127 -9.11 -1.37 10.27
CA TRP A 127 -10.27 -1.13 9.39
C TRP A 127 -10.06 -1.52 7.93
N ARG A 128 -8.85 -1.96 7.55
CA ARG A 128 -8.53 -2.35 6.16
C ARG A 128 -8.71 -3.84 5.88
N GLY A 129 -9.36 -4.59 6.78
CA GLY A 129 -9.70 -6.00 6.56
C GLY A 129 -9.24 -6.97 7.63
N LEU A 130 -8.72 -6.51 8.80
CA LEU A 130 -8.29 -7.40 9.88
C LEU A 130 -9.43 -8.30 10.39
N SER A 131 -10.68 -7.77 10.46
CA SER A 131 -11.85 -8.55 10.87
C SER A 131 -12.16 -9.70 9.90
N VAL A 132 -11.94 -9.50 8.61
CA VAL A 132 -12.11 -10.53 7.56
C VAL A 132 -11.01 -11.59 7.73
N LEU A 133 -9.77 -11.18 7.93
CA LEU A 133 -8.65 -12.10 8.16
C LEU A 133 -8.87 -12.95 9.42
N LEU A 134 -9.33 -12.34 10.50
CA LEU A 134 -9.66 -13.05 11.74
C LEU A 134 -10.69 -14.15 11.51
N LEU A 135 -11.82 -13.81 10.89
CA LEU A 135 -12.87 -14.80 10.55
C LEU A 135 -12.35 -15.91 9.64
N ALA A 136 -11.57 -15.56 8.61
CA ALA A 136 -10.97 -16.55 7.72
C ALA A 136 -10.02 -17.49 8.47
N THR A 137 -9.23 -16.97 9.42
CA THR A 137 -8.34 -17.76 10.27
C THR A 137 -9.13 -18.69 11.19
N GLU A 138 -10.23 -18.20 11.81
CA GLU A 138 -11.12 -19.03 12.61
C GLU A 138 -11.73 -20.19 11.79
N TYR A 139 -12.06 -19.95 10.52
CA TYR A 139 -12.57 -21.00 9.62
C TYR A 139 -11.48 -22.03 9.26
N LEU A 140 -10.27 -21.58 8.92
CA LEU A 140 -9.14 -22.46 8.63
C LEU A 140 -8.75 -23.32 9.81
N ASN A 141 -8.80 -22.79 11.02
CA ASN A 141 -8.46 -23.51 12.26
C ASN A 141 -9.34 -24.74 12.53
N LYS A 142 -10.47 -24.89 11.82
CA LYS A 142 -11.34 -26.08 11.96
C LYS A 142 -10.73 -27.34 11.33
N HIS A 143 -9.80 -27.18 10.40
CA HIS A 143 -9.26 -28.31 9.62
C HIS A 143 -7.78 -28.19 9.27
N ARG A 144 -7.09 -27.06 9.63
CA ARG A 144 -5.65 -26.88 9.41
C ARG A 144 -4.93 -26.41 10.67
N ASP A 145 -3.66 -26.81 10.80
CA ASP A 145 -2.76 -26.41 11.90
C ASP A 145 -1.32 -26.21 11.43
N ASP A 146 -1.11 -26.09 10.13
CA ASP A 146 0.21 -26.00 9.51
C ASP A 146 0.60 -24.58 9.09
N PHE A 147 -0.06 -23.57 9.65
CA PHE A 147 0.18 -22.15 9.39
C PHE A 147 0.14 -21.32 10.68
N GLU A 148 0.65 -20.10 10.61
CA GLU A 148 0.61 -19.10 11.66
C GLU A 148 0.47 -17.69 11.07
N VAL A 149 -0.48 -16.90 11.55
CA VAL A 149 -0.78 -15.55 11.09
C VAL A 149 -0.20 -14.52 12.03
N HIS A 150 0.83 -13.79 11.60
CA HIS A 150 1.44 -12.69 12.33
C HIS A 150 0.75 -11.37 11.98
N VAL A 151 0.15 -10.71 12.97
CA VAL A 151 -0.64 -9.49 12.80
C VAL A 151 0.10 -8.30 13.40
N TYR A 152 0.59 -7.41 12.54
CA TYR A 152 1.13 -6.10 12.89
C TYR A 152 0.08 -5.04 12.56
N SER A 153 -0.72 -4.66 13.55
CA SER A 153 -1.83 -3.73 13.37
C SER A 153 -2.02 -2.86 14.61
N SER A 154 -2.17 -1.56 14.40
CA SER A 154 -2.35 -0.60 15.48
C SER A 154 -3.10 0.63 14.98
N THR A 155 -3.72 1.35 15.90
CA THR A 155 -4.29 2.70 15.70
C THR A 155 -3.29 3.81 15.95
N ASP A 156 -2.11 3.51 16.52
CA ASP A 156 -1.10 4.49 16.96
C ASP A 156 -0.45 5.27 15.81
N ILE A 157 -0.51 4.73 14.58
CA ILE A 157 0.09 5.34 13.37
C ILE A 157 -0.49 6.73 13.08
N TYR A 158 -1.73 7.00 13.48
CA TYR A 158 -2.44 8.26 13.23
C TYR A 158 -2.37 9.25 14.40
N GLY A 159 -1.56 8.94 15.43
CA GLY A 159 -1.29 9.80 16.57
C GLY A 159 -2.36 9.76 17.67
N GLU A 160 -2.06 10.45 18.76
CA GLU A 160 -2.86 10.41 20.01
C GLU A 160 -4.32 10.89 19.82
N ALA A 161 -4.56 11.87 18.93
CA ALA A 161 -5.92 12.38 18.70
C ALA A 161 -6.81 11.32 18.08
N PHE A 162 -6.31 10.58 17.08
CA PHE A 162 -7.04 9.47 16.46
C PHE A 162 -7.22 8.30 17.43
N LYS A 163 -6.20 7.98 18.22
CA LYS A 163 -6.24 6.92 19.22
C LYS A 163 -7.33 7.20 20.26
N LYS A 164 -7.47 8.43 20.72
CA LYS A 164 -8.53 8.84 21.65
C LYS A 164 -9.95 8.78 21.07
N ALA A 165 -10.08 9.13 19.77
CA ALA A 165 -11.38 9.17 19.11
C ALA A 165 -11.87 7.78 18.68
N GLU A 166 -10.99 6.94 18.15
CA GLU A 166 -11.35 5.72 17.42
C GLU A 166 -10.68 4.45 17.98
N GLY A 167 -9.62 4.58 18.81
CA GLY A 167 -8.82 3.45 19.27
C GLY A 167 -9.61 2.35 19.96
N SER A 168 -10.51 2.71 20.86
CA SER A 168 -11.34 1.77 21.63
C SER A 168 -12.29 0.95 20.76
N ASN A 169 -12.63 1.41 19.56
CA ASN A 169 -13.50 0.67 18.62
C ASN A 169 -12.87 -0.65 18.16
N TYR A 170 -11.55 -0.80 18.25
CA TYR A 170 -10.81 -1.97 17.77
C TYR A 170 -10.29 -2.88 18.88
N ASP A 171 -10.43 -2.51 20.16
CA ASP A 171 -9.92 -3.30 21.31
C ASP A 171 -10.48 -4.72 21.31
N GLY A 172 -11.79 -4.87 21.08
CA GLY A 172 -12.42 -6.19 20.98
C GLY A 172 -11.91 -7.04 19.82
N LEU A 173 -11.57 -6.41 18.69
CA LEU A 173 -10.96 -7.09 17.54
C LEU A 173 -9.53 -7.55 17.87
N PHE A 174 -8.73 -6.70 18.50
CA PHE A 174 -7.38 -7.03 18.91
C PHE A 174 -7.35 -8.15 19.94
N GLU A 175 -8.24 -8.12 20.94
CA GLU A 175 -8.36 -9.19 21.93
C GLU A 175 -8.77 -10.54 21.28
N ARG A 176 -9.67 -10.52 20.31
CA ARG A 176 -9.99 -11.74 19.55
C ARG A 176 -8.78 -12.26 18.77
N CYS A 177 -7.99 -11.38 18.14
CA CYS A 177 -6.76 -11.78 17.45
C CYS A 177 -5.77 -12.46 18.40
N LYS A 178 -5.58 -11.93 19.62
CA LYS A 178 -4.69 -12.52 20.66
C LYS A 178 -5.14 -13.89 21.12
N ASN A 179 -6.46 -14.15 21.16
CA ASN A 179 -7.05 -15.38 21.66
C ASN A 179 -7.37 -16.40 20.56
N THR A 180 -7.13 -16.07 19.29
CA THR A 180 -7.39 -16.99 18.17
C THR A 180 -6.18 -17.92 17.94
N LYS A 181 -6.45 -19.22 17.88
CA LYS A 181 -5.42 -20.22 17.55
C LYS A 181 -4.73 -19.88 16.22
N ASN A 182 -3.44 -20.15 16.11
CA ASN A 182 -2.61 -19.86 14.93
C ASN A 182 -2.57 -18.38 14.54
N MET A 183 -2.86 -17.46 15.47
CA MET A 183 -2.72 -16.02 15.26
C MET A 183 -1.82 -15.43 16.35
N VAL A 184 -0.80 -14.66 15.93
CA VAL A 184 0.13 -13.96 16.81
C VAL A 184 -0.04 -12.46 16.59
N PHE A 185 -0.59 -11.79 17.59
CA PHE A 185 -0.84 -10.35 17.53
C PHE A 185 0.36 -9.58 18.11
N HIS A 186 1.02 -8.77 17.30
CA HIS A 186 2.19 -7.97 17.67
C HIS A 186 1.86 -6.51 18.02
N GLY A 187 0.71 -6.00 17.54
CA GLY A 187 0.36 -4.58 17.73
C GLY A 187 1.19 -3.65 16.83
N TYR A 188 1.63 -2.54 17.41
CA TYR A 188 2.51 -1.57 16.74
C TYR A 188 3.93 -2.12 16.61
N ALA A 189 4.54 -1.90 15.46
CA ALA A 189 5.96 -2.15 15.22
C ALA A 189 6.55 -1.05 14.32
N THR A 190 7.84 -0.84 14.40
CA THR A 190 8.57 0.08 13.52
C THR A 190 8.64 -0.46 12.10
N ASN A 191 8.87 0.42 11.11
CA ASN A 191 9.02 0.01 9.72
C ASN A 191 10.13 -1.02 9.51
N ASP A 192 11.25 -0.92 10.24
CA ASP A 192 12.37 -1.86 10.14
C ASP A 192 11.98 -3.25 10.69
N GLU A 193 11.26 -3.29 11.82
CA GLU A 193 10.71 -4.54 12.38
C GLU A 193 9.70 -5.19 11.43
N ILE A 194 8.79 -4.39 10.86
CA ILE A 194 7.82 -4.88 9.88
C ILE A 194 8.53 -5.43 8.65
N ARG A 195 9.51 -4.71 8.08
CA ARG A 195 10.26 -5.16 6.91
C ARG A 195 11.01 -6.45 7.19
N LYS A 196 11.61 -6.58 8.38
CA LYS A 196 12.24 -7.84 8.81
C LYS A 196 11.21 -8.97 8.85
N ALA A 197 10.08 -8.77 9.52
CA ALA A 197 9.02 -9.77 9.62
C ALA A 197 8.46 -10.18 8.25
N VAL A 198 8.28 -9.23 7.33
CA VAL A 198 7.86 -9.49 5.94
C VAL A 198 8.89 -10.36 5.21
N SER A 199 10.19 -10.07 5.36
CA SER A 199 11.26 -10.85 4.71
C SER A 199 11.33 -12.30 5.19
N GLU A 200 10.83 -12.59 6.41
CA GLU A 200 10.77 -13.92 7.03
C GLU A 200 9.44 -14.65 6.76
N SER A 201 8.44 -13.98 6.18
CA SER A 201 7.09 -14.52 5.97
C SER A 201 6.94 -15.18 4.60
N HIS A 202 6.14 -16.24 4.53
CA HIS A 202 5.85 -16.99 3.29
C HIS A 202 4.77 -16.30 2.46
N LEU A 203 3.68 -15.86 3.12
CA LEU A 203 2.54 -15.22 2.48
C LEU A 203 2.24 -13.87 3.13
N TYR A 204 1.83 -12.93 2.30
CA TYR A 204 1.20 -11.68 2.73
C TYR A 204 -0.30 -11.80 2.53
N VAL A 205 -1.07 -11.75 3.62
CA VAL A 205 -2.51 -11.99 3.62
C VAL A 205 -3.26 -10.68 3.90
N TYR A 206 -3.89 -10.14 2.86
CA TYR A 206 -4.51 -8.82 2.92
C TYR A 206 -5.92 -8.83 2.31
N PRO A 207 -6.94 -9.30 3.06
CA PRO A 207 -8.34 -9.23 2.60
C PRO A 207 -8.86 -7.80 2.64
N SER A 208 -8.32 -6.93 1.79
CA SER A 208 -8.63 -5.51 1.81
C SER A 208 -10.11 -5.24 1.60
N ILE A 209 -10.68 -4.43 2.50
CA ILE A 209 -11.99 -3.81 2.38
C ILE A 209 -11.87 -2.29 2.18
N PHE A 210 -10.65 -1.82 1.97
CA PHE A 210 -10.32 -0.43 1.68
C PHE A 210 -9.95 -0.30 0.19
N GLU A 211 -10.44 0.74 -0.47
CA GLU A 211 -10.16 1.02 -1.87
C GLU A 211 -8.76 1.63 -2.03
N GLU A 212 -7.75 0.74 -2.14
CA GLU A 212 -6.34 1.14 -2.19
C GLU A 212 -6.03 1.96 -3.45
N THR A 213 -5.23 3.00 -3.31
CA THR A 213 -4.74 3.80 -4.44
C THR A 213 -3.42 3.25 -5.00
N SER A 214 -2.59 2.63 -4.16
CA SER A 214 -1.35 1.91 -4.46
C SER A 214 -0.79 1.37 -3.14
N CYS A 215 -0.86 0.09 -2.90
CA CYS A 215 -0.56 -0.50 -1.60
C CYS A 215 0.93 -0.76 -1.40
N LEU A 216 1.63 0.11 -0.63
CA LEU A 216 3.06 -0.04 -0.34
C LEU A 216 3.41 -1.37 0.33
N SER A 217 2.61 -1.79 1.32
CA SER A 217 2.87 -3.03 2.04
C SER A 217 2.78 -4.27 1.14
N VAL A 218 1.90 -4.24 0.14
CA VAL A 218 1.84 -5.29 -0.90
C VAL A 218 3.09 -5.26 -1.79
N ILE A 219 3.50 -4.08 -2.24
CA ILE A 219 4.73 -3.92 -3.05
C ILE A 219 5.95 -4.43 -2.28
N GLU A 220 6.07 -4.09 -1.00
CA GLU A 220 7.15 -4.57 -0.13
C GLU A 220 7.11 -6.09 0.06
N ALA A 221 5.94 -6.65 0.32
CA ALA A 221 5.76 -8.09 0.47
C ALA A 221 6.16 -8.86 -0.80
N MET A 222 5.76 -8.38 -1.97
CA MET A 222 6.14 -8.97 -3.25
C MET A 222 7.64 -8.84 -3.53
N SER A 223 8.23 -7.70 -3.18
CA SER A 223 9.69 -7.49 -3.30
C SER A 223 10.49 -8.40 -2.36
N ALA A 224 9.90 -8.78 -1.22
CA ALA A 224 10.48 -9.71 -0.25
C ALA A 224 10.21 -11.19 -0.57
N GLY A 225 9.52 -11.49 -1.68
CA GLY A 225 9.20 -12.85 -2.10
C GLY A 225 8.11 -13.50 -1.26
N CYS A 226 7.15 -12.74 -0.70
CA CYS A 226 5.92 -13.28 -0.18
C CYS A 226 4.93 -13.52 -1.33
N HIS A 227 4.25 -14.67 -1.33
CA HIS A 227 3.07 -14.79 -2.18
C HIS A 227 1.94 -13.99 -1.57
N VAL A 228 1.28 -13.13 -2.36
CA VAL A 228 0.22 -12.24 -1.88
C VAL A 228 -1.15 -12.87 -2.12
N VAL A 229 -1.98 -12.87 -1.08
CA VAL A 229 -3.39 -13.24 -1.15
C VAL A 229 -4.21 -12.01 -0.75
N THR A 230 -4.97 -11.45 -1.68
CA THR A 230 -5.69 -10.19 -1.47
C THR A 230 -6.99 -10.11 -2.27
N THR A 231 -7.76 -9.04 -2.09
CA THR A 231 -8.97 -8.76 -2.86
C THR A 231 -8.64 -7.96 -4.14
N ASN A 232 -9.51 -8.03 -5.14
CA ASN A 232 -9.42 -7.23 -6.37
C ASN A 232 -10.01 -5.81 -6.17
N TYR A 233 -9.78 -5.17 -5.00
CA TYR A 233 -10.42 -3.92 -4.66
C TYR A 233 -9.47 -2.72 -4.83
N GLY A 234 -9.97 -1.62 -5.42
CA GLY A 234 -9.18 -0.45 -5.73
C GLY A 234 -8.06 -0.74 -6.74
N ALA A 235 -6.87 -0.21 -6.48
CA ALA A 235 -5.69 -0.41 -7.32
C ALA A 235 -4.92 -1.71 -7.05
N LEU A 236 -5.43 -2.63 -6.21
CA LEU A 236 -4.73 -3.89 -5.91
C LEU A 236 -4.49 -4.76 -7.15
N PRO A 237 -5.44 -4.89 -8.12
CA PRO A 237 -5.17 -5.61 -9.37
C PRO A 237 -3.99 -5.01 -10.15
N GLU A 238 -3.90 -3.69 -10.24
CA GLU A 238 -2.79 -3.00 -10.89
C GLU A 238 -1.48 -3.15 -10.11
N THR A 239 -1.54 -3.09 -8.77
CA THR A 239 -0.37 -3.22 -7.90
C THR A 239 0.23 -4.61 -7.93
N CYS A 240 -0.61 -5.65 -7.95
CA CYS A 240 -0.18 -7.04 -7.87
C CYS A 240 0.12 -7.67 -9.24
N GLY A 241 -0.47 -7.15 -10.31
CA GLY A 241 -0.43 -7.81 -11.62
C GLY A 241 -0.96 -9.24 -11.52
N GLU A 242 -0.29 -10.17 -12.19
CA GLU A 242 -0.66 -11.59 -12.21
C GLU A 242 0.03 -12.44 -11.13
N PHE A 243 0.81 -11.81 -10.23
CA PHE A 243 1.61 -12.53 -9.23
C PHE A 243 0.86 -12.90 -7.96
N ALA A 244 -0.34 -12.31 -7.71
CA ALA A 244 -1.11 -12.57 -6.50
C ALA A 244 -2.27 -13.53 -6.73
N THR A 245 -2.70 -14.18 -5.66
CA THR A 245 -4.03 -14.81 -5.63
C THR A 245 -5.07 -13.74 -5.31
N MET A 246 -5.86 -13.37 -6.34
CA MET A 246 -6.91 -12.37 -6.25
C MET A 246 -8.25 -13.00 -5.89
N ILE A 247 -8.94 -12.38 -4.93
CA ILE A 247 -10.28 -12.78 -4.49
C ILE A 247 -11.23 -11.65 -4.86
N GLU A 248 -12.33 -11.99 -5.50
CA GLU A 248 -13.36 -11.02 -5.83
C GLU A 248 -13.90 -10.37 -4.56
N PHE A 249 -13.88 -9.03 -4.52
CA PHE A 249 -14.39 -8.26 -3.41
C PHE A 249 -15.88 -8.51 -3.18
N GLU A 250 -16.27 -8.63 -1.92
CA GLU A 250 -17.64 -8.84 -1.47
C GLU A 250 -17.95 -7.90 -0.30
N PRO A 251 -18.94 -7.01 -0.40
CA PRO A 251 -19.29 -6.09 0.68
C PRO A 251 -19.76 -6.79 1.97
N ASN A 252 -20.33 -7.99 1.85
CA ASN A 252 -20.64 -8.80 3.02
C ASN A 252 -19.37 -9.44 3.58
N LEU A 253 -18.87 -8.90 4.69
CA LEU A 253 -17.58 -9.31 5.28
C LEU A 253 -17.52 -10.79 5.66
N LYS A 254 -18.65 -11.40 6.04
CA LYS A 254 -18.69 -12.83 6.35
C LYS A 254 -18.51 -13.67 5.10
N LYS A 255 -19.21 -13.33 4.01
CA LYS A 255 -19.02 -14.00 2.71
C LYS A 255 -17.61 -13.78 2.17
N LEU A 256 -17.06 -12.56 2.33
CA LEU A 256 -15.69 -12.27 1.94
C LEU A 256 -14.70 -13.15 2.73
N ALA A 257 -14.90 -13.31 4.06
CA ALA A 257 -14.07 -14.18 4.87
C ALA A 257 -14.15 -15.66 4.46
N GLU A 258 -15.33 -16.14 4.06
CA GLU A 258 -15.52 -17.49 3.52
C GLU A 258 -14.77 -17.69 2.21
N ARG A 259 -14.88 -16.75 1.26
CA ARG A 259 -14.11 -16.75 -0.01
C ARG A 259 -12.61 -16.70 0.24
N PHE A 260 -12.18 -15.83 1.18
CA PHE A 260 -10.78 -15.66 1.53
C PHE A 260 -10.21 -16.93 2.17
N CYS A 261 -10.94 -17.56 3.09
CA CYS A 261 -10.59 -18.84 3.69
C CYS A 261 -10.40 -19.93 2.63
N TYR A 262 -11.36 -20.07 1.71
CA TYR A 262 -11.29 -21.07 0.64
C TYR A 262 -10.06 -20.88 -0.26
N ALA A 263 -9.82 -19.65 -0.69
CA ALA A 263 -8.66 -19.33 -1.53
C ALA A 263 -7.34 -19.57 -0.77
N LEU A 264 -7.27 -19.13 0.49
CA LEU A 264 -6.08 -19.29 1.32
C LEU A 264 -5.76 -20.75 1.60
N ASP A 265 -6.77 -21.61 1.80
CA ASP A 265 -6.58 -23.07 1.96
C ASP A 265 -5.91 -23.68 0.71
N GLY A 266 -6.38 -23.36 -0.48
CA GLY A 266 -5.75 -23.74 -1.74
C GLY A 266 -4.32 -23.24 -1.90
N VAL A 267 -4.07 -21.97 -1.52
CA VAL A 267 -2.74 -21.35 -1.57
C VAL A 267 -1.77 -22.07 -0.62
N LEU A 268 -2.17 -22.35 0.62
CA LEU A 268 -1.34 -23.07 1.58
C LEU A 268 -0.96 -24.46 1.06
N THR A 269 -1.91 -25.17 0.47
CA THR A 269 -1.70 -26.49 -0.13
C THR A 269 -0.70 -26.42 -1.30
N LYS A 270 -0.89 -25.47 -2.23
CA LYS A 270 0.02 -25.26 -3.36
C LYS A 270 1.42 -24.84 -2.90
N TYR A 271 1.51 -23.97 -1.85
CA TYR A 271 2.78 -23.54 -1.30
C TYR A 271 3.59 -24.72 -0.72
N ARG A 272 2.95 -25.63 0.02
CA ARG A 272 3.55 -26.86 0.55
C ARG A 272 4.09 -27.76 -0.56
N ALA A 273 3.39 -27.84 -1.69
CA ALA A 273 3.82 -28.59 -2.87
C ALA A 273 4.87 -27.85 -3.71
N LYS A 274 5.47 -26.76 -3.21
CA LYS A 274 6.45 -25.91 -3.90
C LYS A 274 5.95 -25.30 -5.22
N GLY A 275 4.64 -25.19 -5.37
CA GLY A 275 4.01 -24.71 -6.61
C GLY A 275 4.21 -23.24 -6.93
N TYR A 276 4.94 -22.47 -6.08
CA TYR A 276 5.20 -21.04 -6.28
C TYR A 276 6.69 -20.68 -6.44
N GLU A 277 7.63 -21.65 -6.36
CA GLU A 277 9.08 -21.34 -6.30
C GLU A 277 9.56 -20.51 -7.51
N GLN A 278 9.14 -20.87 -8.72
CA GLN A 278 9.51 -20.15 -9.94
C GLN A 278 8.80 -18.78 -10.02
N ASP A 279 7.51 -18.76 -9.73
CA ASP A 279 6.70 -17.53 -9.78
C ASP A 279 7.21 -16.49 -8.78
N LEU A 280 7.59 -16.90 -7.56
CA LEU A 280 8.13 -16.01 -6.53
C LEU A 280 9.49 -15.42 -6.93
N THR A 281 10.33 -16.19 -7.62
CA THR A 281 11.62 -15.69 -8.12
C THR A 281 11.40 -14.62 -9.18
N LEU A 282 10.52 -14.86 -10.13
CA LEU A 282 10.15 -13.90 -11.17
C LEU A 282 9.51 -12.65 -10.56
N GLN A 283 8.54 -12.82 -9.65
CA GLN A 283 7.90 -11.75 -8.91
C GLN A 283 8.92 -10.85 -8.21
N MET A 284 9.80 -11.43 -7.40
CA MET A 284 10.83 -10.68 -6.68
C MET A 284 11.70 -9.83 -7.61
N ASN A 285 12.17 -10.40 -8.71
CA ASN A 285 13.03 -9.71 -9.67
C ASN A 285 12.28 -8.55 -10.33
N TYR A 286 11.02 -8.77 -10.72
CA TYR A 286 10.17 -7.73 -11.28
C TYR A 286 9.97 -6.57 -10.30
N TYR A 287 9.55 -6.87 -9.05
CA TYR A 287 9.25 -5.80 -8.07
C TYR A 287 10.51 -5.06 -7.61
N LYS A 288 11.64 -5.74 -7.44
CA LYS A 288 12.93 -5.11 -7.12
C LYS A 288 13.38 -4.12 -8.20
N GLN A 289 13.13 -4.41 -9.46
CA GLN A 289 13.50 -3.53 -10.56
C GLN A 289 12.46 -2.44 -10.77
N TYR A 290 11.19 -2.82 -10.93
CA TYR A 290 10.13 -1.91 -11.35
C TYR A 290 9.71 -0.92 -10.26
N TYR A 291 9.69 -1.35 -9.00
CA TYR A 291 9.31 -0.51 -7.84
C TYR A 291 10.53 -0.01 -7.05
N SER A 292 11.73 -0.07 -7.61
CA SER A 292 12.93 0.48 -6.98
C SER A 292 12.92 2.00 -6.96
N TRP A 293 13.59 2.58 -5.97
CA TRP A 293 13.83 4.02 -5.96
C TRP A 293 14.73 4.49 -7.11
N ASP A 294 15.66 3.67 -7.59
CA ASP A 294 16.53 4.03 -8.73
C ASP A 294 15.71 4.24 -10.00
N THR A 295 14.78 3.34 -10.29
CA THR A 295 13.84 3.50 -11.40
C THR A 295 12.95 4.73 -11.21
N ARG A 296 12.39 4.88 -10.02
CA ARG A 296 11.41 5.94 -9.75
C ARG A 296 12.02 7.34 -9.76
N ILE A 297 13.25 7.52 -9.24
CA ILE A 297 13.96 8.79 -9.28
C ILE A 297 14.24 9.23 -10.71
N ASN A 298 14.63 8.33 -11.59
CA ASN A 298 14.84 8.64 -12.99
C ASN A 298 13.53 9.11 -13.67
N GLU A 299 12.40 8.48 -13.37
CA GLU A 299 11.09 8.91 -13.89
C GLU A 299 10.69 10.28 -13.33
N TRP A 300 10.90 10.55 -12.03
CA TRP A 300 10.65 11.86 -11.45
C TRP A 300 11.51 12.94 -12.06
N ARG A 301 12.82 12.74 -12.27
CA ARG A 301 13.71 13.70 -12.94
C ARG A 301 13.26 13.98 -14.36
N ASN A 302 12.93 12.95 -15.12
CA ASN A 302 12.41 13.12 -16.48
C ASN A 302 11.12 13.93 -16.52
N PHE A 303 10.19 13.65 -15.60
CA PHE A 303 8.94 14.39 -15.46
C PHE A 303 9.20 15.85 -15.07
N LEU A 304 10.02 16.12 -14.06
CA LEU A 304 10.36 17.47 -13.61
C LEU A 304 11.07 18.29 -14.71
N HIS A 305 11.94 17.66 -15.48
CA HIS A 305 12.57 18.27 -16.65
C HIS A 305 11.53 18.60 -17.74
N TYR A 306 10.63 17.67 -18.03
CA TYR A 306 9.56 17.89 -19.01
C TYR A 306 8.66 19.08 -18.64
N VAL A 307 8.20 19.18 -17.40
CA VAL A 307 7.26 20.24 -16.98
C VAL A 307 7.92 21.61 -16.95
N ARG A 308 9.22 21.72 -16.62
CA ARG A 308 9.98 22.97 -16.70
C ARG A 308 10.09 23.47 -18.14
N ARG A 309 10.50 22.61 -19.05
CA ARG A 309 10.58 22.97 -20.49
C ARG A 309 9.26 23.44 -21.08
N LYS A 310 8.14 22.86 -20.61
CA LYS A 310 6.80 23.27 -21.04
C LYS A 310 6.39 24.64 -20.52
N LYS A 311 6.91 25.08 -19.37
CA LYS A 311 6.64 26.41 -18.82
C LYS A 311 7.45 27.50 -19.54
N GLU A 312 8.60 27.16 -20.09
CA GLU A 312 9.48 28.08 -20.84
C GLU A 312 9.07 28.26 -22.30
N SER A 313 8.27 27.35 -22.86
CA SER A 313 7.74 27.39 -24.23
C SER A 313 6.37 28.08 -24.32
#